data_b47b690d85ca8e29f1e1dd170dd4ca2e
#
_entry.id   b47b690d85ca8e29f1e1dd170dd4ca2e
#
_cell.length_a   1.000
_cell.length_b   1.000
_cell.length_c   1.000
_cell.angle_alpha   90.00
_cell.angle_beta   90.00
_cell.angle_gamma   90.00
#
_symmetry.space_group_name_H-M   'P 1'
#
loop_
_entity.id
_entity.type
_entity.pdbx_description
1 polymer ?
#
loop_
_entity_poly.entity_id
_entity_poly.type
_entity_poly.pdbx_seq_one_letter_code
_entity_poly.pdbx_strand_id
1 'polypeptide(L)'
;MRRDARERRDALVRAAAECFTDKGYTVPLEEIADRAGVGRGTLYRNFKDRMALALAVFDRDIDELEAQLDMSRPIAEVMSDILYRGAKAAALFTRLAIEVQLDPEHLDDFHQLGVRVSALLEPVVAKAHADGVLRPELGPRDLLLCMRMTSGLLLPQMKKKDVQAQIDAALSLLMRGLCAP
;
A
#
# COMPACT_ATOMS: atom_id res chain seq x y z
N MET A 1 13.70 15.87 -23.09
CA MET A 1 13.78 14.40 -23.24
C MET A 1 13.62 13.61 -21.93
N ARG A 2 14.48 13.79 -20.88
CA ARG A 2 14.32 13.03 -19.60
C ARG A 2 13.07 13.43 -18.83
N ARG A 3 12.68 14.71 -18.79
CA ARG A 3 11.50 15.24 -18.13
C ARG A 3 10.22 14.67 -18.74
N ASP A 4 10.10 14.70 -20.07
CA ASP A 4 8.91 14.18 -20.76
C ASP A 4 8.74 12.65 -20.58
N ALA A 5 9.84 11.90 -20.42
CA ALA A 5 9.78 10.46 -20.15
C ALA A 5 9.24 10.20 -18.75
N ARG A 6 9.68 10.98 -17.75
CA ARG A 6 9.18 10.89 -16.38
C ARG A 6 7.69 11.29 -16.29
N GLU A 7 7.32 12.40 -16.91
CA GLU A 7 5.92 12.87 -16.94
C GLU A 7 4.98 11.80 -17.53
N ARG A 8 5.40 11.12 -18.61
CA ARG A 8 4.61 10.02 -19.22
C ARG A 8 4.54 8.79 -18.32
N ARG A 9 5.63 8.45 -17.64
CA ARG A 9 5.65 7.35 -16.66
C ARG A 9 4.70 7.64 -15.51
N ASP A 10 4.74 8.85 -14.96
CA ASP A 10 3.88 9.28 -13.85
C ASP A 10 2.40 9.33 -14.29
N ALA A 11 2.11 9.73 -15.52
CA ALA A 11 0.76 9.69 -16.09
C ALA A 11 0.23 8.25 -16.18
N LEU A 12 1.07 7.29 -16.61
CA LEU A 12 0.71 5.86 -16.66
C LEU A 12 0.42 5.31 -15.27
N VAL A 13 1.23 5.64 -14.27
CA VAL A 13 1.03 5.16 -12.88
C VAL A 13 -0.27 5.73 -12.30
N ARG A 14 -0.56 7.03 -12.51
CA ARG A 14 -1.83 7.63 -12.08
C ARG A 14 -3.04 6.98 -12.74
N ALA A 15 -3.01 6.82 -14.06
CA ALA A 15 -4.09 6.19 -14.81
C ALA A 15 -4.30 4.74 -14.38
N ALA A 16 -3.22 4.00 -14.11
CA ALA A 16 -3.28 2.64 -13.62
C ALA A 16 -3.94 2.56 -12.23
N ALA A 17 -3.58 3.45 -11.30
CA ALA A 17 -4.20 3.49 -9.97
C ALA A 17 -5.72 3.71 -10.04
N GLU A 18 -6.16 4.62 -10.91
CA GLU A 18 -7.58 4.86 -11.14
C GLU A 18 -8.27 3.63 -11.76
N CYS A 19 -7.68 3.06 -12.83
CA CYS A 19 -8.24 1.90 -13.50
C CYS A 19 -8.33 0.68 -12.58
N PHE A 20 -7.29 0.41 -11.79
CA PHE A 20 -7.29 -0.69 -10.83
C PHE A 20 -8.32 -0.50 -9.72
N THR A 21 -8.57 0.75 -9.30
CA THR A 21 -9.61 1.09 -8.33
C THR A 21 -11.01 0.89 -8.91
N ASP A 22 -11.25 1.35 -10.14
CA ASP A 22 -12.58 1.40 -10.76
C ASP A 22 -13.00 0.06 -11.34
N LYS A 23 -12.07 -0.65 -12.00
CA LYS A 23 -12.34 -1.85 -12.81
C LYS A 23 -11.60 -3.11 -12.33
N GLY A 24 -10.72 -2.96 -11.34
CA GLY A 24 -9.91 -4.04 -10.81
C GLY A 24 -8.62 -4.28 -11.59
N TYR A 25 -7.78 -5.16 -11.04
CA TYR A 25 -6.42 -5.44 -11.53
C TYR A 25 -6.38 -5.97 -12.97
N THR A 26 -7.44 -6.65 -13.44
CA THR A 26 -7.50 -7.30 -14.75
C THR A 26 -7.85 -6.37 -15.91
N VAL A 27 -8.05 -5.07 -15.66
CA VAL A 27 -8.31 -4.07 -16.70
C VAL A 27 -7.26 -4.15 -17.82
N PRO A 28 -7.64 -4.06 -19.13
CA PRO A 28 -6.68 -4.08 -20.22
C PRO A 28 -5.62 -2.99 -20.10
N LEU A 29 -4.34 -3.32 -20.34
CA LEU A 29 -3.24 -2.33 -20.29
C LEU A 29 -3.42 -1.22 -21.32
N GLU A 30 -4.05 -1.53 -22.46
CA GLU A 30 -4.41 -0.57 -23.50
C GLU A 30 -5.34 0.53 -22.97
N GLU A 31 -6.30 0.16 -22.15
CA GLU A 31 -7.22 1.12 -21.55
C GLU A 31 -6.50 2.07 -20.58
N ILE A 32 -5.50 1.55 -19.86
CA ILE A 32 -4.64 2.38 -19.01
C ILE A 32 -3.81 3.35 -19.86
N ALA A 33 -3.25 2.89 -20.99
CA ALA A 33 -2.50 3.74 -21.90
C ALA A 33 -3.38 4.86 -22.49
N ASP A 34 -4.60 4.51 -22.91
CA ASP A 34 -5.58 5.45 -23.45
C ASP A 34 -5.97 6.50 -22.41
N ARG A 35 -6.24 6.08 -21.16
CA ARG A 35 -6.53 7.00 -20.04
C ARG A 35 -5.36 7.92 -19.70
N ALA A 36 -4.13 7.42 -19.81
CA ALA A 36 -2.91 8.20 -19.60
C ALA A 36 -2.58 9.15 -20.77
N GLY A 37 -3.30 9.06 -21.90
CA GLY A 37 -3.02 9.85 -23.10
C GLY A 37 -1.70 9.46 -23.78
N VAL A 38 -1.26 8.20 -23.67
CA VAL A 38 -0.01 7.71 -24.27
C VAL A 38 -0.24 6.49 -25.15
N GLY A 39 0.61 6.32 -26.16
CA GLY A 39 0.53 5.14 -27.02
C GLY A 39 1.01 3.87 -26.32
N ARG A 40 0.52 2.69 -26.76
CA ARG A 40 0.91 1.35 -26.28
C ARG A 40 2.43 1.15 -26.23
N GLY A 41 3.15 1.58 -27.26
CA GLY A 41 4.61 1.49 -27.29
C GLY A 41 5.30 2.29 -26.18
N THR A 42 4.69 3.36 -25.68
CA THR A 42 5.18 4.11 -24.54
C THR A 42 4.93 3.36 -23.23
N LEU A 43 3.77 2.72 -23.08
CA LEU A 43 3.47 1.88 -21.93
C LEU A 43 4.49 0.74 -21.80
N TYR A 44 4.69 -0.08 -22.85
CA TYR A 44 5.59 -1.22 -22.79
C TYR A 44 7.08 -0.86 -22.71
N ARG A 45 7.47 0.37 -23.11
CA ARG A 45 8.82 0.88 -22.84
C ARG A 45 9.04 1.27 -21.37
N ASN A 46 7.98 1.65 -20.66
CA ASN A 46 8.08 2.04 -19.26
C ASN A 46 7.84 0.88 -18.29
N PHE A 47 6.98 -0.07 -18.66
CA PHE A 47 6.59 -1.20 -17.82
C PHE A 47 6.58 -2.47 -18.66
N LYS A 48 7.43 -3.44 -18.29
CA LYS A 48 7.56 -4.72 -19.03
C LYS A 48 6.26 -5.52 -19.05
N ASP A 49 5.48 -5.39 -17.99
CA ASP A 49 4.22 -6.12 -17.79
C ASP A 49 3.30 -5.40 -16.80
N ARG A 50 2.15 -6.01 -16.54
CA ARG A 50 1.13 -5.53 -15.61
C ARG A 50 1.63 -5.46 -14.17
N MET A 51 2.44 -6.45 -13.75
CA MET A 51 2.97 -6.52 -12.40
C MET A 51 3.91 -5.36 -12.12
N ALA A 52 4.84 -5.05 -13.03
CA ALA A 52 5.74 -3.91 -12.92
C ALA A 52 4.97 -2.58 -12.79
N LEU A 53 3.86 -2.42 -13.52
CA LEU A 53 3.00 -1.25 -13.43
C LEU A 53 2.27 -1.19 -12.08
N ALA A 54 1.75 -2.32 -11.59
CA ALA A 54 1.05 -2.39 -10.32
C ALA A 54 1.99 -2.15 -9.12
N LEU A 55 3.21 -2.66 -9.16
CA LEU A 55 4.24 -2.36 -8.15
C LEU A 55 4.59 -0.88 -8.13
N ALA A 56 4.66 -0.22 -9.30
CA ALA A 56 4.89 1.22 -9.37
C ALA A 56 3.68 2.05 -8.86
N VAL A 57 2.46 1.57 -9.00
CA VAL A 57 1.28 2.18 -8.36
C VAL A 57 1.41 2.09 -6.85
N PHE A 58 1.77 0.92 -6.34
CA PHE A 58 1.90 0.71 -4.90
C PHE A 58 3.05 1.53 -4.30
N ASP A 59 4.17 1.63 -5.01
CA ASP A 59 5.32 2.48 -4.61
C ASP A 59 4.92 3.96 -4.48
N ARG A 60 4.15 4.48 -5.44
CA ARG A 60 3.57 5.83 -5.37
C ARG A 60 2.60 5.99 -4.19
N ASP A 61 1.75 4.99 -3.94
CA ASP A 61 0.80 5.06 -2.82
C ASP A 61 1.54 5.11 -1.47
N ILE A 62 2.71 4.47 -1.35
CA ILE A 62 3.61 4.61 -0.19
C ILE A 62 4.17 6.03 -0.09
N ASP A 63 4.64 6.64 -1.20
CA ASP A 63 5.12 8.03 -1.21
C ASP A 63 4.03 9.01 -0.75
N GLU A 64 2.79 8.84 -1.25
CA GLU A 64 1.65 9.66 -0.87
C GLU A 64 1.29 9.47 0.62
N LEU A 65 1.39 8.25 1.11
CA LEU A 65 1.15 7.92 2.52
C LEU A 65 2.19 8.60 3.42
N GLU A 66 3.48 8.46 3.08
CA GLU A 66 4.59 9.07 3.79
C GLU A 66 4.46 10.60 3.89
N ALA A 67 4.06 11.24 2.79
CA ALA A 67 3.88 12.69 2.73
C ALA A 67 2.68 13.22 3.55
N GLN A 68 1.71 12.35 3.87
CA GLN A 68 0.44 12.77 4.50
C GLN A 68 0.29 12.31 5.95
N LEU A 69 1.13 11.40 6.43
CA LEU A 69 1.02 10.87 7.78
C LEU A 69 1.73 11.76 8.80
N ASP A 70 1.02 12.08 9.87
CA ASP A 70 1.61 12.67 11.06
C ASP A 70 2.05 11.55 12.02
N MET A 71 3.35 11.24 11.96
CA MET A 71 3.97 10.18 12.76
C MET A 71 4.12 10.56 14.25
N SER A 72 3.80 11.80 14.64
CA SER A 72 3.81 12.24 16.06
C SER A 72 2.55 11.82 16.84
N ARG A 73 1.50 11.37 16.14
CA ARG A 73 0.23 10.95 16.74
C ARG A 73 0.36 9.60 17.44
N PRO A 74 -0.61 9.23 18.31
CA PRO A 74 -0.66 7.92 18.94
C PRO A 74 -0.63 6.78 17.90
N ILE A 75 0.11 5.71 18.20
CA ILE A 75 0.32 4.58 17.29
C ILE A 75 -1.00 4.00 16.73
N ALA A 76 -2.04 3.88 17.55
CA ALA A 76 -3.34 3.36 17.12
C ALA A 76 -4.00 4.24 16.05
N GLU A 77 -3.86 5.56 16.16
CA GLU A 77 -4.40 6.52 15.22
C GLU A 77 -3.62 6.48 13.90
N VAL A 78 -2.29 6.43 13.97
CA VAL A 78 -1.44 6.31 12.78
C VAL A 78 -1.74 5.00 12.04
N MET A 79 -1.85 3.88 12.75
CA MET A 79 -2.22 2.59 12.14
C MET A 79 -3.62 2.63 11.51
N SER A 80 -4.60 3.27 12.17
CA SER A 80 -5.94 3.44 11.61
C SER A 80 -5.92 4.26 10.32
N ASP A 81 -5.18 5.37 10.30
CA ASP A 81 -5.03 6.22 9.10
C ASP A 81 -4.37 5.46 7.94
N ILE A 82 -3.31 4.72 8.21
CA ILE A 82 -2.62 3.92 7.18
C ILE A 82 -3.57 2.86 6.62
N LEU A 83 -4.26 2.12 7.47
CA LEU A 83 -5.20 1.07 7.06
C LEU A 83 -6.39 1.65 6.27
N TYR A 84 -6.95 2.77 6.72
CA TYR A 84 -8.07 3.40 6.04
C TYR A 84 -7.69 3.97 4.67
N ARG A 85 -6.56 4.69 4.59
CA ARG A 85 -6.03 5.23 3.32
C ARG A 85 -5.59 4.11 2.39
N GLY A 86 -4.92 3.10 2.93
CA GLY A 86 -4.45 1.93 2.21
C GLY A 86 -5.53 0.89 1.89
N ALA A 87 -6.77 1.05 2.35
CA ALA A 87 -7.82 0.04 2.16
C ALA A 87 -8.07 -0.30 0.68
N LYS A 88 -7.97 0.68 -0.22
CA LYS A 88 -8.08 0.45 -1.66
C LYS A 88 -6.86 -0.27 -2.24
N ALA A 89 -5.66 0.08 -1.77
CA ALA A 89 -4.42 -0.56 -2.17
C ALA A 89 -4.29 -1.97 -1.58
N ALA A 90 -4.93 -2.26 -0.45
CA ALA A 90 -4.86 -3.56 0.22
C ALA A 90 -5.37 -4.72 -0.65
N ALA A 91 -6.47 -4.51 -1.38
CA ALA A 91 -7.00 -5.52 -2.31
C ALA A 91 -6.02 -5.78 -3.47
N LEU A 92 -5.42 -4.73 -4.01
CA LEU A 92 -4.37 -4.84 -5.03
C LEU A 92 -3.14 -5.54 -4.46
N PHE A 93 -2.68 -5.16 -3.27
CA PHE A 93 -1.53 -5.76 -2.60
C PHE A 93 -1.71 -7.27 -2.36
N THR A 94 -2.89 -7.69 -1.87
CA THR A 94 -3.19 -9.11 -1.64
C THR A 94 -3.13 -9.89 -2.97
N ARG A 95 -3.65 -9.32 -4.05
CA ARG A 95 -3.56 -9.90 -5.38
C ARG A 95 -2.13 -10.03 -5.87
N LEU A 96 -1.33 -8.96 -5.73
CA LEU A 96 0.07 -8.94 -6.10
C LEU A 96 0.87 -9.97 -5.30
N ALA A 97 0.63 -10.12 -4.00
CA ALA A 97 1.30 -11.09 -3.16
C ALA A 97 1.09 -12.53 -3.63
N ILE A 98 -0.10 -12.85 -4.15
CA ILE A 98 -0.40 -14.16 -4.72
C ILE A 98 0.31 -14.34 -6.08
N GLU A 99 0.23 -13.34 -6.96
CA GLU A 99 0.80 -13.42 -8.31
C GLU A 99 2.34 -13.45 -8.28
N VAL A 100 2.97 -12.68 -7.36
CA VAL A 100 4.45 -12.70 -7.16
C VAL A 100 4.96 -14.06 -6.68
N GLN A 101 4.18 -14.80 -5.89
CA GLN A 101 4.54 -16.17 -5.52
C GLN A 101 4.58 -17.12 -6.72
N LEU A 102 3.86 -16.79 -7.79
CA LEU A 102 3.81 -17.55 -9.04
C LEU A 102 4.84 -17.06 -10.07
N ASP A 103 5.35 -15.84 -9.91
CA ASP A 103 6.35 -15.21 -10.78
C ASP A 103 7.50 -14.61 -9.95
N PRO A 104 8.59 -15.38 -9.76
CA PRO A 104 9.75 -14.94 -8.98
C PRO A 104 10.47 -13.69 -9.51
N GLU A 105 10.25 -13.32 -10.79
CA GLU A 105 10.94 -12.18 -11.41
C GLU A 105 10.64 -10.84 -10.72
N HIS A 106 9.48 -10.73 -10.06
CA HIS A 106 9.06 -9.52 -9.35
C HIS A 106 9.22 -9.62 -7.82
N LEU A 107 9.77 -10.72 -7.33
CA LEU A 107 9.82 -10.98 -5.88
C LEU A 107 10.66 -9.94 -5.14
N ASP A 108 11.80 -9.54 -5.71
CA ASP A 108 12.69 -8.56 -5.09
C ASP A 108 12.03 -7.18 -5.03
N ASP A 109 11.39 -6.73 -6.10
CA ASP A 109 10.66 -5.45 -6.13
C ASP A 109 9.54 -5.44 -5.10
N PHE A 110 8.79 -6.53 -4.98
CA PHE A 110 7.73 -6.69 -3.99
C PHE A 110 8.27 -6.68 -2.55
N HIS A 111 9.40 -7.35 -2.30
CA HIS A 111 10.07 -7.31 -1.00
C HIS A 111 10.53 -5.90 -0.64
N GLN A 112 11.07 -5.14 -1.59
CA GLN A 112 11.50 -3.76 -1.37
C GLN A 112 10.34 -2.85 -0.93
N LEU A 113 9.15 -3.03 -1.48
CA LEU A 113 7.96 -2.31 -1.00
C LEU A 113 7.65 -2.64 0.46
N GLY A 114 7.76 -3.90 0.86
CA GLY A 114 7.60 -4.31 2.27
C GLY A 114 8.64 -3.67 3.19
N VAL A 115 9.89 -3.58 2.74
CA VAL A 115 10.97 -2.89 3.47
C VAL A 115 10.67 -1.40 3.64
N ARG A 116 10.20 -0.73 2.58
CA ARG A 116 9.81 0.69 2.64
C ARG A 116 8.67 0.94 3.64
N VAL A 117 7.61 0.14 3.60
CA VAL A 117 6.50 0.27 4.57
C VAL A 117 6.98 0.02 5.99
N SER A 118 7.87 -0.93 6.20
CA SER A 118 8.47 -1.20 7.52
C SER A 118 9.27 0.01 8.02
N ALA A 119 10.09 0.61 7.15
CA ALA A 119 10.88 1.81 7.48
C ALA A 119 9.99 3.02 7.81
N LEU A 120 8.86 3.17 7.11
CA LEU A 120 7.87 4.20 7.39
C LEU A 120 7.29 4.10 8.80
N LEU A 121 7.21 2.88 9.37
CA LEU A 121 6.70 2.64 10.71
C LEU A 121 7.73 2.86 11.82
N GLU A 122 9.03 2.95 11.50
CA GLU A 122 10.09 3.09 12.52
C GLU A 122 9.89 4.29 13.47
N PRO A 123 9.58 5.52 12.99
CA PRO A 123 9.34 6.66 13.87
C PRO A 123 8.16 6.45 14.82
N VAL A 124 7.10 5.82 14.34
CA VAL A 124 5.89 5.52 15.13
C VAL A 124 6.19 4.52 16.23
N VAL A 125 6.95 3.47 15.91
CA VAL A 125 7.39 2.45 16.87
C VAL A 125 8.32 3.06 17.91
N ALA A 126 9.31 3.85 17.49
CA ALA A 126 10.24 4.50 18.40
C ALA A 126 9.52 5.42 19.39
N LYS A 127 8.53 6.21 18.91
CA LYS A 127 7.70 7.03 19.76
C LYS A 127 6.87 6.18 20.73
N ALA A 128 6.22 5.14 20.26
CA ALA A 128 5.37 4.28 21.08
C ALA A 128 6.17 3.54 22.18
N HIS A 129 7.42 3.18 21.92
CA HIS A 129 8.36 2.67 22.92
C HIS A 129 8.75 3.74 23.94
N ALA A 130 9.09 4.97 23.51
CA ALA A 130 9.42 6.07 24.39
C ALA A 130 8.27 6.46 25.31
N ASP A 131 7.03 6.37 24.81
CA ASP A 131 5.81 6.65 25.56
C ASP A 131 5.39 5.46 26.46
N GLY A 132 6.08 4.32 26.42
CA GLY A 132 5.75 3.10 27.17
C GLY A 132 4.43 2.43 26.76
N VAL A 133 3.94 2.74 25.54
CA VAL A 133 2.66 2.23 25.03
C VAL A 133 2.85 0.87 24.35
N LEU A 134 3.92 0.70 23.58
CA LEU A 134 4.21 -0.52 22.83
C LEU A 134 5.14 -1.43 23.66
N ARG A 135 4.90 -2.73 23.62
CA ARG A 135 5.80 -3.73 24.22
C ARG A 135 7.19 -3.65 23.56
N PRO A 136 8.29 -3.70 24.34
CA PRO A 136 9.64 -3.44 23.85
C PRO A 136 10.15 -4.48 22.84
N GLU A 137 9.60 -5.70 22.83
CA GLU A 137 9.94 -6.76 21.88
C GLU A 137 9.31 -6.57 20.50
N LEU A 138 8.32 -5.69 20.36
CA LEU A 138 7.60 -5.48 19.09
C LEU A 138 8.26 -4.38 18.27
N GLY A 139 8.41 -4.66 16.96
CA GLY A 139 9.03 -3.74 16.02
C GLY A 139 8.15 -3.40 14.81
N PRO A 140 8.67 -2.63 13.85
CA PRO A 140 7.93 -2.23 12.65
C PRO A 140 7.40 -3.41 11.83
N ARG A 141 8.12 -4.55 11.84
CA ARG A 141 7.69 -5.77 11.13
C ARG A 141 6.44 -6.39 11.75
N ASP A 142 6.29 -6.34 13.08
CA ASP A 142 5.13 -6.87 13.77
C ASP A 142 3.90 -6.01 13.48
N LEU A 143 4.07 -4.68 13.46
CA LEU A 143 3.01 -3.77 13.04
C LEU A 143 2.61 -3.96 11.58
N LEU A 144 3.57 -4.15 10.69
CA LEU A 144 3.29 -4.46 9.29
C LEU A 144 2.50 -5.77 9.17
N LEU A 145 2.84 -6.80 9.95
CA LEU A 145 2.08 -8.05 10.00
C LEU A 145 0.65 -7.83 10.46
N CYS A 146 0.44 -7.06 11.54
CA CYS A 146 -0.88 -6.70 12.03
C CYS A 146 -1.72 -5.94 10.97
N MET A 147 -1.09 -5.01 10.26
CA MET A 147 -1.73 -4.28 9.16
C MET A 147 -2.13 -5.21 8.01
N ARG A 148 -1.27 -6.16 7.63
CA ARG A 148 -1.58 -7.17 6.60
C ARG A 148 -2.74 -8.07 7.01
N MET A 149 -2.77 -8.53 8.27
CA MET A 149 -3.89 -9.30 8.81
C MET A 149 -5.19 -8.51 8.77
N THR A 150 -5.18 -7.24 9.21
CA THR A 150 -6.35 -6.36 9.16
C THR A 150 -6.81 -6.10 7.73
N SER A 151 -5.87 -5.84 6.81
CA SER A 151 -6.18 -5.62 5.40
C SER A 151 -6.87 -6.82 4.74
N GLY A 152 -6.56 -8.03 5.17
CA GLY A 152 -7.22 -9.26 4.70
C GLY A 152 -8.72 -9.36 5.05
N LEU A 153 -9.20 -8.55 6.01
CA LEU A 153 -10.62 -8.46 6.37
C LEU A 153 -11.39 -7.48 5.47
N LEU A 154 -10.69 -6.64 4.70
CA LEU A 154 -11.29 -5.57 3.91
C LEU A 154 -11.69 -6.10 2.53
N LEU A 155 -12.98 -6.09 2.23
CA LEU A 155 -13.51 -6.54 0.93
C LEU A 155 -13.66 -5.34 -0.02
N PRO A 156 -13.35 -5.49 -1.33
CA PRO A 156 -13.40 -4.38 -2.30
C PRO A 156 -14.75 -3.67 -2.40
N GLN A 157 -15.86 -4.38 -2.15
CA GLN A 157 -17.23 -3.86 -2.24
C GLN A 157 -17.77 -3.25 -0.95
N MET A 158 -16.97 -3.19 0.12
CA MET A 158 -17.43 -2.61 1.40
C MET A 158 -17.67 -1.10 1.27
N LYS A 159 -18.72 -0.61 1.94
CA LYS A 159 -18.96 0.83 2.06
C LYS A 159 -17.91 1.46 2.99
N LYS A 160 -17.55 2.71 2.74
CA LYS A 160 -16.53 3.44 3.54
C LYS A 160 -16.76 3.35 5.05
N LYS A 161 -18.02 3.50 5.51
CA LYS A 161 -18.37 3.39 6.94
C LYS A 161 -18.11 2.00 7.52
N ASP A 162 -18.32 0.96 6.72
CA ASP A 162 -18.12 -0.42 7.15
C ASP A 162 -16.62 -0.76 7.18
N VAL A 163 -15.84 -0.19 6.25
CA VAL A 163 -14.37 -0.29 6.24
C VAL A 163 -13.79 0.33 7.52
N GLN A 164 -14.20 1.56 7.89
CA GLN A 164 -13.72 2.21 9.11
C GLN A 164 -14.07 1.39 10.35
N ALA A 165 -15.34 0.97 10.49
CA ALA A 165 -15.78 0.16 11.62
C ALA A 165 -15.01 -1.16 11.74
N GLN A 166 -14.68 -1.81 10.62
CA GLN A 166 -13.89 -3.03 10.60
C GLN A 166 -12.45 -2.79 11.05
N ILE A 167 -11.84 -1.70 10.56
CA ILE A 167 -10.48 -1.29 10.97
C ILE A 167 -10.45 -1.01 12.48
N ASP A 168 -11.37 -0.22 12.99
CA ASP A 168 -11.43 0.16 14.40
C ASP A 168 -11.60 -1.07 15.30
N ALA A 169 -12.48 -2.01 14.91
CA ALA A 169 -12.70 -3.26 15.65
C ALA A 169 -11.44 -4.13 15.64
N ALA A 170 -10.78 -4.31 14.49
CA ALA A 170 -9.57 -5.10 14.37
C ALA A 170 -8.42 -4.48 15.16
N LEU A 171 -8.20 -3.16 15.03
CA LEU A 171 -7.18 -2.45 15.81
C LEU A 171 -7.44 -2.52 17.31
N SER A 172 -8.68 -2.38 17.75
CA SER A 172 -9.04 -2.52 19.19
C SER A 172 -8.67 -3.89 19.74
N LEU A 173 -8.80 -4.95 18.96
CA LEU A 173 -8.38 -6.30 19.34
C LEU A 173 -6.85 -6.44 19.36
N LEU A 174 -6.17 -5.97 18.32
CA LEU A 174 -4.73 -6.05 18.17
C LEU A 174 -4.00 -5.22 19.24
N MET A 175 -4.44 -3.99 19.47
CA MET A 175 -3.81 -3.09 20.45
C MET A 175 -3.84 -3.64 21.87
N ARG A 176 -4.88 -4.42 22.25
CA ARG A 176 -4.90 -5.13 23.54
C ARG A 176 -3.78 -6.16 23.69
N GLY A 177 -3.28 -6.71 22.59
CA GLY A 177 -2.15 -7.64 22.58
C GLY A 177 -0.79 -6.97 22.38
N LEU A 178 -0.76 -5.80 21.75
CA LEU A 178 0.47 -5.09 21.38
C LEU A 178 0.90 -4.08 22.47
N CYS A 179 -0.06 -3.50 23.21
CA CYS A 179 0.25 -2.53 24.25
C CYS A 179 0.93 -3.20 25.45
N ALA A 180 1.78 -2.42 26.13
CA ALA A 180 2.33 -2.78 27.42
C ALA A 180 1.20 -2.91 28.45
N PRO A 181 1.33 -3.83 29.44
CA PRO A 181 0.34 -4.04 30.48
C PRO A 181 0.20 -2.82 31.42
#